data_74b45d6fb7e6b1e3bf81b9837e111a28
#
_entry.id   74b45d6fb7e6b1e3bf81b9837e111a28
#
_cell.length_a   1.000
_cell.length_b   1.000
_cell.length_c   1.000
_cell.angle_alpha   90.00
_cell.angle_beta   90.00
_cell.angle_gamma   90.00
#
_symmetry.space_group_name_H-M   'P 1'
#
loop_
_entity.id
_entity.type
_entity.pdbx_description
1 polymer ?
#
loop_
_entity_poly.entity_id
_entity_poly.type
_entity_poly.pdbx_seq_one_letter_code
_entity_poly.pdbx_strand_id
1 'polypeptide(L)'
;DGKETMDEEEQKELISSMDIPDLLQKGITENNTALVYQYLAVNTFAGYISGYLANVAVNCLSFLVSYILSSILIHVLAYAMDLLARLPVIRGINKIAGAVVGGMKCIVFVWVGMLVLTILCNTEIGQKGLGLIRGDTVLDFLYDKNIFIRIFTGIFYGG
;
A
#
# COMPACT_ATOMS: atom_id res chain seq x y z
N ASP A 1 7.84 -35.67 6.33
CA ASP A 1 7.74 -35.17 4.94
C ASP A 1 6.28 -35.07 4.51
N GLY A 2 5.52 -34.20 5.18
CA GLY A 2 4.16 -33.87 4.81
C GLY A 2 4.17 -32.75 3.79
N LYS A 3 4.14 -33.04 2.49
CA LYS A 3 3.57 -32.14 1.52
C LYS A 3 2.07 -32.09 1.85
N GLU A 4 1.65 -31.16 2.69
CA GLU A 4 0.26 -30.78 2.80
C GLU A 4 -0.13 -30.12 1.49
N THR A 5 -0.60 -30.92 0.56
CA THR A 5 -1.28 -30.47 -0.64
C THR A 5 -2.71 -30.12 -0.22
N MET A 6 -2.87 -28.95 0.39
CA MET A 6 -4.20 -28.38 0.61
C MET A 6 -4.86 -28.19 -0.75
N ASP A 7 -6.11 -28.60 -0.84
CA ASP A 7 -6.92 -28.38 -2.04
C ASP A 7 -7.16 -26.87 -2.24
N GLU A 8 -7.41 -26.45 -3.49
CA GLU A 8 -7.62 -25.03 -3.81
C GLU A 8 -8.77 -24.40 -3.03
N GLU A 9 -9.81 -25.16 -2.72
CA GLU A 9 -10.94 -24.69 -1.93
C GLU A 9 -10.57 -24.49 -0.46
N GLU A 10 -9.82 -25.39 0.12
CA GLU A 10 -9.30 -25.29 1.49
C GLU A 10 -8.34 -24.09 1.62
N GLN A 11 -7.53 -23.85 0.61
CA GLN A 11 -6.64 -22.66 0.58
C GLN A 11 -7.42 -21.36 0.56
N LYS A 12 -8.49 -21.26 -0.24
CA LYS A 12 -9.37 -20.09 -0.31
C LYS A 12 -10.11 -19.88 1.00
N GLU A 13 -10.61 -20.94 1.62
CA GLU A 13 -11.29 -20.85 2.90
C GLU A 13 -10.33 -20.36 4.00
N LEU A 14 -9.12 -20.89 4.03
CA LEU A 14 -8.08 -20.45 4.96
C LEU A 14 -7.76 -18.96 4.78
N ILE A 15 -7.54 -18.50 3.53
CA ILE A 15 -7.26 -17.09 3.25
C ILE A 15 -8.44 -16.20 3.70
N SER A 16 -9.68 -16.61 3.43
CA SER A 16 -10.87 -15.84 3.81
C SER A 16 -11.10 -15.79 5.32
N SER A 17 -10.61 -16.77 6.07
CA SER A 17 -10.68 -16.81 7.54
C SER A 17 -9.61 -15.95 8.23
N MET A 18 -8.62 -15.47 7.47
CA MET A 18 -7.55 -14.63 8.02
C MET A 18 -8.07 -13.23 8.35
N ASP A 19 -7.74 -12.71 9.52
CA ASP A 19 -8.06 -11.32 9.91
C ASP A 19 -7.09 -10.31 9.29
N ILE A 20 -7.07 -10.29 7.95
CA ILE A 20 -6.29 -9.37 7.14
C ILE A 20 -7.22 -8.60 6.19
N PRO A 21 -6.82 -7.40 5.72
CA PRO A 21 -7.62 -6.62 4.77
C PRO A 21 -7.98 -7.40 3.49
N ASP A 22 -9.21 -7.19 2.99
CA ASP A 22 -9.75 -7.89 1.82
C ASP A 22 -8.86 -7.75 0.56
N LEU A 23 -8.20 -6.59 0.39
CA LEU A 23 -7.23 -6.37 -0.68
C LEU A 23 -6.03 -7.32 -0.59
N LEU A 24 -5.57 -7.65 0.61
CA LEU A 24 -4.48 -8.61 0.80
C LEU A 24 -4.97 -10.04 0.59
N GLN A 25 -6.16 -10.40 1.08
CA GLN A 25 -6.78 -11.70 0.83
C GLN A 25 -6.93 -11.95 -0.67
N LYS A 26 -7.45 -10.96 -1.40
CA LYS A 26 -7.58 -11.00 -2.85
C LYS A 26 -6.23 -11.13 -3.53
N GLY A 27 -5.22 -10.34 -3.13
CA GLY A 27 -3.88 -10.40 -3.66
C GLY A 27 -3.22 -11.76 -3.45
N ILE A 28 -3.36 -12.36 -2.25
CA ILE A 28 -2.86 -13.70 -1.96
C ILE A 28 -3.57 -14.74 -2.84
N THR A 29 -4.89 -14.65 -3.01
CA THR A 29 -5.67 -15.60 -3.81
C THR A 29 -5.32 -15.53 -5.29
N GLU A 30 -5.25 -14.32 -5.85
CA GLU A 30 -4.98 -14.10 -7.27
C GLU A 30 -3.53 -14.46 -7.67
N ASN A 31 -2.60 -14.34 -6.75
CA ASN A 31 -1.17 -14.58 -7.00
C ASN A 31 -0.68 -15.95 -6.50
N ASN A 32 -1.58 -16.86 -6.15
CA ASN A 32 -1.26 -18.21 -5.74
C ASN A 32 -0.85 -19.08 -6.95
N THR A 33 0.32 -18.81 -7.50
CA THR A 33 0.85 -19.46 -8.72
C THR A 33 2.22 -20.08 -8.48
N ALA A 34 2.54 -21.11 -9.26
CA ALA A 34 3.84 -21.79 -9.17
C ALA A 34 5.04 -20.82 -9.36
N LEU A 35 4.87 -19.79 -10.18
CA LEU A 35 5.90 -18.78 -10.39
C LEU A 35 6.19 -17.96 -9.11
N VAL A 36 5.15 -17.63 -8.35
CA VAL A 36 5.31 -16.88 -7.10
C VAL A 36 5.94 -17.75 -6.03
N TYR A 37 5.60 -19.04 -5.95
CA TYR A 37 6.29 -19.98 -5.07
C TYR A 37 7.79 -20.06 -5.37
N GLN A 38 8.14 -20.13 -6.64
CA GLN A 38 9.55 -20.12 -7.07
C GLN A 38 10.24 -18.79 -6.73
N TYR A 39 9.58 -17.68 -6.96
CA TYR A 39 10.09 -16.34 -6.66
C TYR A 39 10.36 -16.16 -5.16
N LEU A 40 9.44 -16.64 -4.32
CA LEU A 40 9.57 -16.59 -2.85
C LEU A 40 10.49 -17.68 -2.29
N ALA A 41 10.97 -18.60 -3.13
CA ALA A 41 11.76 -19.77 -2.73
C ALA A 41 11.08 -20.63 -1.65
N VAL A 42 9.76 -20.83 -1.75
CA VAL A 42 8.93 -21.59 -0.81
C VAL A 42 8.26 -22.77 -1.53
N ASN A 43 8.00 -23.85 -0.77
CA ASN A 43 7.39 -25.07 -1.30
C ASN A 43 6.07 -25.44 -0.59
N THR A 44 5.65 -24.65 0.40
CA THR A 44 4.44 -24.92 1.18
C THR A 44 3.49 -23.72 1.10
N PHE A 45 2.20 -23.96 1.26
CA PHE A 45 1.18 -22.91 1.25
C PHE A 45 1.38 -21.91 2.41
N ALA A 46 1.71 -22.38 3.60
CA ALA A 46 2.02 -21.53 4.74
C ALA A 46 3.28 -20.65 4.48
N GLY A 47 4.30 -21.23 3.83
CA GLY A 47 5.47 -20.50 3.36
C GLY A 47 5.10 -19.44 2.31
N TYR A 48 4.20 -19.77 1.38
CA TYR A 48 3.70 -18.81 0.39
C TYR A 48 3.01 -17.62 1.05
N ILE A 49 2.05 -17.85 1.95
CA ILE A 49 1.33 -16.76 2.63
C ILE A 49 2.30 -15.86 3.40
N SER A 50 3.18 -16.45 4.21
CA SER A 50 4.14 -15.70 5.01
C SER A 50 5.15 -14.95 4.15
N GLY A 51 5.66 -15.58 3.10
CA GLY A 51 6.58 -14.97 2.14
C GLY A 51 5.92 -13.85 1.33
N TYR A 52 4.67 -14.05 0.90
CA TYR A 52 3.90 -13.03 0.21
C TYR A 52 3.69 -11.79 1.08
N LEU A 53 3.20 -11.98 2.29
CA LEU A 53 2.96 -10.88 3.24
C LEU A 53 4.25 -10.15 3.61
N ALA A 54 5.34 -10.90 3.84
CA ALA A 54 6.65 -10.32 4.10
C ALA A 54 7.15 -9.49 2.92
N ASN A 55 7.00 -9.98 1.69
CA ASN A 55 7.42 -9.27 0.49
C ASN A 55 6.59 -8.00 0.28
N VAL A 56 5.28 -8.06 0.44
CA VAL A 56 4.41 -6.87 0.42
C VAL A 56 4.85 -5.85 1.47
N ALA A 57 5.11 -6.29 2.70
CA ALA A 57 5.57 -5.40 3.77
C ALA A 57 6.91 -4.73 3.45
N VAL A 58 7.90 -5.50 2.95
CA VAL A 58 9.20 -4.95 2.54
C VAL A 58 9.06 -3.95 1.40
N ASN A 59 8.27 -4.26 0.39
CA ASN A 59 8.02 -3.36 -0.74
C ASN A 59 7.32 -2.08 -0.30
N CYS A 60 6.33 -2.18 0.60
CA CYS A 60 5.67 -1.03 1.20
C CYS A 60 6.65 -0.15 2.00
N LEU A 61 7.51 -0.75 2.81
CA LEU A 61 8.55 -0.03 3.56
C LEU A 61 9.54 0.66 2.63
N SER A 62 9.99 -0.02 1.58
CA SER A 62 10.88 0.53 0.56
C SER A 62 10.25 1.73 -0.15
N PHE A 63 8.94 1.63 -0.48
CA PHE A 63 8.19 2.74 -1.04
C PHE A 63 8.11 3.92 -0.05
N LEU A 64 7.80 3.67 1.21
CA LEU A 64 7.74 4.72 2.23
C LEU A 64 9.06 5.48 2.37
N VAL A 65 10.17 4.74 2.43
CA VAL A 65 11.51 5.35 2.48
C VAL A 65 11.77 6.19 1.23
N SER A 66 11.49 5.65 0.03
CA SER A 66 11.65 6.36 -1.23
C SER A 66 10.74 7.60 -1.31
N TYR A 67 9.51 7.50 -0.82
CA TYR A 67 8.57 8.62 -0.75
C TYR A 67 9.08 9.74 0.17
N ILE A 68 9.60 9.39 1.35
CA ILE A 68 10.16 10.36 2.29
C ILE A 68 11.36 11.07 1.67
N LEU A 69 12.29 10.33 1.07
CA LEU A 69 13.47 10.91 0.40
C LEU A 69 13.07 11.82 -0.76
N SER A 70 12.14 11.37 -1.61
CA SER A 70 11.63 12.18 -2.72
C SER A 70 10.90 13.43 -2.23
N SER A 71 10.13 13.32 -1.15
CA SER A 71 9.43 14.47 -0.55
C SER A 71 10.42 15.51 -0.02
N ILE A 72 11.49 15.09 0.64
CA ILE A 72 12.56 15.98 1.11
C ILE A 72 13.22 16.69 -0.08
N LEU A 73 13.57 15.93 -1.13
CA LEU A 73 14.18 16.47 -2.32
C LEU A 73 13.30 17.53 -3.00
N ILE A 74 11.99 17.24 -3.16
CA ILE A 74 11.02 18.18 -3.74
C ILE A 74 10.92 19.47 -2.89
N HIS A 75 10.91 19.34 -1.57
CA HIS A 75 10.87 20.51 -0.69
C HIS A 75 12.13 21.38 -0.80
N VAL A 76 13.31 20.76 -0.89
CA VAL A 76 14.58 21.48 -1.10
C VAL A 76 14.57 22.18 -2.45
N LEU A 77 14.12 21.53 -3.52
CA LEU A 77 13.99 22.14 -4.84
C LEU A 77 12.97 23.28 -4.85
N ALA A 78 11.80 23.09 -4.22
CA ALA A 78 10.79 24.16 -4.11
C ALA A 78 11.32 25.36 -3.35
N TYR A 79 12.06 25.15 -2.25
CA TYR A 79 12.69 26.22 -1.51
C TYR A 79 13.75 26.97 -2.33
N ALA A 80 14.56 26.24 -3.11
CA ALA A 80 15.53 26.84 -4.02
C ALA A 80 14.85 27.67 -5.13
N MET A 81 13.71 27.18 -5.67
CA MET A 81 12.91 27.90 -6.65
C MET A 81 12.22 29.13 -6.05
N ASP A 82 11.72 29.09 -4.81
CA ASP A 82 11.14 30.24 -4.12
C ASP A 82 12.16 31.36 -3.91
N LEU A 83 13.41 30.98 -3.68
CA LEU A 83 14.51 31.95 -3.58
C LEU A 83 14.77 32.66 -4.93
N LEU A 84 14.57 31.95 -6.06
CA LEU A 84 14.69 32.49 -7.41
C LEU A 84 13.43 33.24 -7.87
N ALA A 85 12.24 32.84 -7.38
CA ALA A 85 10.92 33.32 -7.84
C ALA A 85 10.36 34.48 -7.02
N ARG A 86 11.19 35.27 -6.33
CA ARG A 86 10.75 36.53 -5.69
C ARG A 86 10.32 37.62 -6.70
N LEU A 87 9.94 37.23 -7.91
CA LEU A 87 9.42 38.12 -8.95
C LEU A 87 7.89 38.26 -8.87
N PRO A 88 7.33 39.50 -8.92
CA PRO A 88 5.95 39.80 -8.49
C PRO A 88 4.83 39.44 -9.48
N VAL A 89 5.08 38.67 -10.54
CA VAL A 89 4.16 38.53 -11.69
C VAL A 89 3.15 37.37 -11.61
N ILE A 90 3.25 36.45 -10.64
CA ILE A 90 2.47 35.17 -10.68
C ILE A 90 1.49 35.01 -9.49
N ARG A 91 0.95 36.08 -8.94
CA ARG A 91 0.11 35.98 -7.72
C ARG A 91 -1.30 35.39 -7.89
N GLY A 92 -1.88 35.42 -9.11
CA GLY A 92 -3.28 34.99 -9.31
C GLY A 92 -3.44 33.50 -9.63
N ILE A 93 -2.61 32.94 -10.49
CA ILE A 93 -2.67 31.53 -10.93
C ILE A 93 -2.19 30.59 -9.81
N ASN A 94 -1.30 31.07 -8.96
CA ASN A 94 -0.67 30.30 -7.88
C ASN A 94 -1.67 29.83 -6.79
N LYS A 95 -2.78 30.56 -6.58
CA LYS A 95 -3.74 30.25 -5.51
C LYS A 95 -4.59 29.01 -5.85
N ILE A 96 -5.06 28.90 -7.08
CA ILE A 96 -5.88 27.75 -7.54
C ILE A 96 -4.99 26.52 -7.73
N ALA A 97 -3.84 26.68 -8.38
CA ALA A 97 -2.87 25.62 -8.52
C ALA A 97 -2.38 25.08 -7.17
N GLY A 98 -2.10 25.97 -6.21
CA GLY A 98 -1.72 25.62 -4.85
C GLY A 98 -2.81 24.83 -4.11
N ALA A 99 -4.08 25.19 -4.28
CA ALA A 99 -5.20 24.46 -3.67
C ALA A 99 -5.36 23.05 -4.25
N VAL A 100 -5.23 22.90 -5.57
CA VAL A 100 -5.30 21.58 -6.25
C VAL A 100 -4.13 20.69 -5.83
N VAL A 101 -2.91 21.21 -5.87
CA VAL A 101 -1.70 20.46 -5.45
C VAL A 101 -1.76 20.13 -3.95
N GLY A 102 -2.24 21.06 -3.11
CA GLY A 102 -2.43 20.82 -1.70
C GLY A 102 -3.48 19.71 -1.42
N GLY A 103 -4.58 19.72 -2.15
CA GLY A 103 -5.60 18.67 -2.08
C GLY A 103 -5.08 17.29 -2.50
N MET A 104 -4.36 17.23 -3.62
CA MET A 104 -3.70 15.99 -4.07
C MET A 104 -2.69 15.47 -3.03
N LYS A 105 -1.88 16.36 -2.46
CA LYS A 105 -0.94 16.01 -1.39
C LYS A 105 -1.66 15.43 -0.19
N CYS A 106 -2.80 15.98 0.21
CA CYS A 106 -3.60 15.49 1.33
C CYS A 106 -4.09 14.04 1.06
N ILE A 107 -4.64 13.77 -0.14
CA ILE A 107 -5.09 12.43 -0.53
C ILE A 107 -3.93 11.43 -0.49
N VAL A 108 -2.77 11.81 -1.02
CA VAL A 108 -1.56 10.95 -0.99
C VAL A 108 -1.14 10.65 0.45
N PHE A 109 -1.17 11.64 1.35
CA PHE A 109 -0.85 11.43 2.77
C PHE A 109 -1.82 10.46 3.45
N VAL A 110 -3.13 10.59 3.18
CA VAL A 110 -4.15 9.68 3.70
C VAL A 110 -3.90 8.26 3.17
N TRP A 111 -3.62 8.11 1.88
CA TRP A 111 -3.31 6.82 1.27
C TRP A 111 -2.05 6.17 1.83
N VAL A 112 -0.99 6.95 2.08
CA VAL A 112 0.23 6.46 2.72
C VAL A 112 -0.05 6.05 4.17
N GLY A 113 -0.86 6.81 4.92
CA GLY A 113 -1.29 6.43 6.26
C GLY A 113 -2.07 5.11 6.28
N MET A 114 -2.99 4.91 5.34
CA MET A 114 -3.73 3.66 5.19
C MET A 114 -2.81 2.48 4.82
N LEU A 115 -1.80 2.71 3.98
CA LEU A 115 -0.78 1.72 3.66
C LEU A 115 0.00 1.29 4.91
N VAL A 116 0.41 2.25 5.76
CA VAL A 116 1.08 1.94 7.04
C VAL A 116 0.19 1.10 7.94
N LEU A 117 -1.11 1.44 8.07
CA LEU A 117 -2.06 0.64 8.85
C LEU A 117 -2.22 -0.77 8.29
N THR A 118 -2.20 -0.92 6.96
CA THR A 118 -2.23 -2.23 6.29
C THR A 118 -0.99 -3.07 6.63
N ILE A 119 0.19 -2.48 6.66
CA ILE A 119 1.42 -3.17 7.08
C ILE A 119 1.34 -3.61 8.55
N LEU A 120 0.73 -2.77 9.38
CA LEU A 120 0.56 -3.02 10.81
C LEU A 120 -0.70 -3.83 11.17
N CYS A 121 -1.35 -4.49 10.20
CA CYS A 121 -2.63 -5.17 10.39
C CYS A 121 -2.63 -6.21 11.54
N ASN A 122 -1.48 -6.81 11.84
CA ASN A 122 -1.31 -7.78 12.92
C ASN A 122 -1.03 -7.14 14.31
N THR A 123 -1.01 -5.81 14.40
CA THR A 123 -0.83 -5.08 15.65
C THR A 123 -2.15 -4.47 16.14
N GLU A 124 -2.26 -4.21 17.45
CA GLU A 124 -3.44 -3.54 18.00
C GLU A 124 -3.73 -2.18 17.34
N ILE A 125 -2.68 -1.44 16.98
CA ILE A 125 -2.80 -0.12 16.34
C ILE A 125 -3.37 -0.30 14.94
N GLY A 126 -2.85 -1.25 14.17
CA GLY A 126 -3.32 -1.56 12.83
C GLY A 126 -4.77 -2.03 12.81
N GLN A 127 -5.14 -2.96 13.69
CA GLN A 127 -6.52 -3.48 13.80
C GLN A 127 -7.52 -2.38 14.18
N LYS A 128 -7.20 -1.55 15.18
CA LYS A 128 -8.04 -0.41 15.55
C LYS A 128 -8.18 0.61 14.40
N GLY A 129 -7.07 0.92 13.73
CA GLY A 129 -7.08 1.84 12.58
C GLY A 129 -7.89 1.30 11.40
N LEU A 130 -7.72 0.05 11.03
CA LEU A 130 -8.50 -0.60 9.97
C LEU A 130 -9.98 -0.73 10.34
N GLY A 131 -10.30 -0.98 11.62
CA GLY A 131 -11.67 -0.96 12.13
C GLY A 131 -12.35 0.40 11.96
N LEU A 132 -11.64 1.50 12.21
CA LEU A 132 -12.16 2.87 11.96
C LEU A 132 -12.38 3.13 10.47
N ILE A 133 -11.48 2.65 9.60
CA ILE A 133 -11.61 2.79 8.14
C ILE A 133 -12.85 2.07 7.65
N ARG A 134 -13.07 0.81 8.05
CA ARG A 134 -14.24 0.01 7.68
C ARG A 134 -15.55 0.55 8.27
N GLY A 135 -15.48 1.26 9.39
CA GLY A 135 -16.64 1.89 10.03
C GLY A 135 -17.13 3.17 9.36
N ASP A 136 -16.35 3.76 8.45
CA ASP A 136 -16.67 5.01 7.76
C ASP A 136 -16.69 4.83 6.25
N THR A 137 -17.83 5.10 5.62
CA THR A 137 -18.05 4.89 4.17
C THR A 137 -17.05 5.67 3.29
N VAL A 138 -16.62 6.86 3.72
CA VAL A 138 -15.69 7.70 2.95
C VAL A 138 -14.27 7.15 3.05
N LEU A 139 -13.86 6.74 4.26
CA LEU A 139 -12.55 6.15 4.48
C LEU A 139 -12.43 4.79 3.79
N ASP A 140 -13.47 3.96 3.85
CA ASP A 140 -13.54 2.67 3.17
C ASP A 140 -13.43 2.85 1.65
N PHE A 141 -14.18 3.78 1.07
CA PHE A 141 -14.06 4.12 -0.35
C PHE A 141 -12.64 4.59 -0.72
N LEU A 142 -12.01 5.45 0.11
CA LEU A 142 -10.64 5.90 -0.11
C LEU A 142 -9.64 4.76 -0.01
N TYR A 143 -9.87 3.81 0.88
CA TYR A 143 -9.06 2.62 1.06
C TYR A 143 -9.13 1.71 -0.17
N ASP A 144 -10.31 1.41 -0.67
CA ASP A 144 -10.53 0.61 -1.88
C ASP A 144 -9.92 1.23 -3.15
N LYS A 145 -9.92 2.56 -3.22
CA LYS A 145 -9.31 3.31 -4.34
C LYS A 145 -7.82 3.61 -4.13
N ASN A 146 -7.23 3.13 -3.04
CA ASN A 146 -5.82 3.36 -2.75
C ASN A 146 -4.93 2.69 -3.81
N ILE A 147 -4.38 3.55 -4.68
CA ILE A 147 -3.53 3.10 -5.80
C ILE A 147 -2.28 2.41 -5.28
N PHE A 148 -1.71 2.85 -4.16
CA PHE A 148 -0.49 2.26 -3.60
C PHE A 148 -0.72 0.81 -3.16
N ILE A 149 -1.81 0.52 -2.45
CA ILE A 149 -2.14 -0.85 -2.05
C ILE A 149 -2.34 -1.72 -3.30
N ARG A 150 -3.08 -1.23 -4.31
CA ARG A 150 -3.30 -1.95 -5.58
C ARG A 150 -2.02 -2.21 -6.35
N ILE A 151 -1.11 -1.24 -6.38
CA ILE A 151 0.21 -1.38 -7.03
C ILE A 151 1.02 -2.48 -6.30
N PHE A 152 1.08 -2.42 -4.97
CA PHE A 152 1.87 -3.39 -4.20
C PHE A 152 1.28 -4.80 -4.19
N THR A 153 -0.03 -4.95 -4.31
CA THR A 153 -0.68 -6.26 -4.39
C THR A 153 -0.76 -6.81 -5.83
N GLY A 154 -0.78 -5.95 -6.86
CA GLY A 154 -1.01 -6.34 -8.25
C GLY A 154 0.23 -6.36 -9.14
N ILE A 155 1.14 -5.40 -9.03
CA ILE A 155 2.29 -5.28 -9.96
C ILE A 155 3.41 -6.29 -9.64
N PHE A 156 3.60 -6.65 -8.38
CA PHE A 156 4.69 -7.55 -8.03
C PHE A 156 4.39 -9.03 -8.29
N TYR A 157 3.13 -9.37 -8.61
CA TYR A 157 2.69 -10.74 -8.79
C TYR A 157 1.83 -10.95 -10.05
N GLY A 158 1.48 -9.88 -10.77
CA GLY A 158 0.70 -9.91 -12.01
C GLY A 158 1.57 -9.62 -13.22
N GLY A 159 2.41 -10.58 -13.59
CA GLY A 159 3.16 -10.60 -14.83
C GLY A 159 2.88 -11.86 -15.60
#